data_ca15144d9ec2491aa91b22b2a0312ddf
#
_entry.id   ca15144d9ec2491aa91b22b2a0312ddf
#
_cell.length_a   1.000
_cell.length_b   1.000
_cell.length_c   1.000
_cell.angle_alpha   90.00
_cell.angle_beta   90.00
_cell.angle_gamma   90.00
#
_symmetry.space_group_name_H-M   'P 1'
#
loop_
_entity.id
_entity.type
_entity.pdbx_description
1 polymer ?
#
loop_
_entity_poly.entity_id
_entity_poly.type
_entity_poly.pdbx_seq_one_letter_code
_entity_poly.pdbx_strand_id
1 'polypeptide(L)'
;MYKIIGIDGREYGPVNLDQMRQWIAQGRINSQTRVKAEDASDWRNASEVPEIAALFPATKGMTTTPVVPPLLSAPAPSAQRKGMAVLSFILGLSSFVLCLSAVTGIPAIIFGHIARSRAKRLPERYGGIGFANAGLVLGYVSILFSMVVLALLLPAISKAKRGAEQFGERTSCQNNMRQIGLAFKVWALEHNDRFPFNVSTNSGGTLELCAPGNDGFDKNALAHFMVISNELGTPNLLVCPDDSSKRAASSFSDVQPGNITYQLRTGKDVDSENPQEVLAVCPIHGNKLFCDGNVRKGTPSRK
;
A
#
# COMPACT_ATOMS: atom_id res chain seq x y z
N MET A 1 -16.43 46.18 47.37
CA MET A 1 -15.92 45.05 46.58
C MET A 1 -17.08 44.15 46.17
N TYR A 2 -17.00 43.48 45.02
CA TYR A 2 -18.08 42.64 44.49
C TYR A 2 -17.56 41.26 44.15
N LYS A 3 -18.36 40.22 44.35
CA LYS A 3 -18.15 38.88 43.86
C LYS A 3 -19.07 38.60 42.70
N ILE A 4 -18.63 37.79 41.74
CA ILE A 4 -19.36 37.53 40.50
C ILE A 4 -19.38 36.02 40.27
N ILE A 5 -20.49 35.51 39.76
CA ILE A 5 -20.55 34.12 39.26
C ILE A 5 -20.36 34.17 37.74
N GLY A 6 -19.24 33.54 37.27
CA GLY A 6 -18.98 33.43 35.84
C GLY A 6 -19.92 32.47 35.12
N ILE A 7 -19.86 32.46 33.79
CA ILE A 7 -20.62 31.55 32.91
C ILE A 7 -20.31 30.06 33.22
N ASP A 8 -19.19 29.81 33.80
CA ASP A 8 -18.72 28.49 34.22
C ASP A 8 -19.24 28.07 35.61
N GLY A 9 -20.03 28.93 36.26
CA GLY A 9 -20.62 28.71 37.58
C GLY A 9 -19.65 28.90 38.76
N ARG A 10 -18.45 29.44 38.51
CA ARG A 10 -17.45 29.71 39.56
C ARG A 10 -17.57 31.13 40.08
N GLU A 11 -17.23 31.30 41.38
CA GLU A 11 -17.11 32.62 41.97
C GLU A 11 -15.79 33.28 41.63
N TYR A 12 -15.85 34.53 41.22
CA TYR A 12 -14.72 35.42 40.98
C TYR A 12 -14.81 36.66 41.83
N GLY A 13 -13.73 37.08 42.45
CA GLY A 13 -13.65 38.28 43.27
C GLY A 13 -12.78 38.12 44.50
N PRO A 14 -12.58 39.19 45.29
CA PRO A 14 -13.26 40.48 45.24
C PRO A 14 -12.81 41.35 44.07
N VAL A 15 -13.77 41.98 43.35
CA VAL A 15 -13.57 42.82 42.15
C VAL A 15 -14.05 44.25 42.48
N ASN A 16 -13.31 45.26 42.04
CA ASN A 16 -13.75 46.64 42.12
C ASN A 16 -14.56 47.09 40.91
N LEU A 17 -15.21 48.27 40.95
CA LEU A 17 -16.04 48.80 39.89
C LEU A 17 -15.26 49.04 38.58
N ASP A 18 -13.98 49.39 38.63
CA ASP A 18 -13.17 49.63 37.43
C ASP A 18 -12.81 48.33 36.69
N GLN A 19 -12.52 47.28 37.43
CA GLN A 19 -12.34 45.93 36.86
C GLN A 19 -13.65 45.40 36.27
N MET A 20 -14.78 45.69 36.95
CA MET A 20 -16.08 45.27 36.48
C MET A 20 -16.45 45.99 35.17
N ARG A 21 -16.13 47.31 35.05
CA ARG A 21 -16.28 48.08 33.81
C ARG A 21 -15.48 47.44 32.65
N GLN A 22 -14.21 47.04 32.90
CA GLN A 22 -13.40 46.37 31.90
C GLN A 22 -14.01 45.02 31.45
N TRP A 23 -14.51 44.24 32.38
CA TRP A 23 -15.12 42.93 32.08
C TRP A 23 -16.47 43.07 31.35
N ILE A 24 -17.24 44.15 31.62
CA ILE A 24 -18.44 44.51 30.85
C ILE A 24 -18.05 44.89 29.42
N ALA A 25 -17.00 45.71 29.23
CA ALA A 25 -16.54 46.13 27.92
C ALA A 25 -15.96 44.93 27.11
N GLN A 26 -15.41 43.94 27.79
CA GLN A 26 -14.94 42.68 27.16
C GLN A 26 -16.06 41.65 26.90
N GLY A 27 -17.32 41.97 27.24
CA GLY A 27 -18.44 41.04 27.13
C GLY A 27 -18.42 39.84 28.07
N ARG A 28 -17.59 39.90 29.12
CA ARG A 28 -17.47 38.82 30.12
C ARG A 28 -18.55 38.88 31.19
N ILE A 29 -19.15 40.05 31.40
CA ILE A 29 -20.24 40.32 32.32
C ILE A 29 -21.38 40.91 31.48
N ASN A 30 -22.58 40.40 31.64
CA ASN A 30 -23.80 40.88 31.05
C ASN A 30 -24.80 41.32 32.12
N SER A 31 -25.94 41.91 31.74
CA SER A 31 -26.98 42.39 32.64
C SER A 31 -27.59 41.33 33.55
N GLN A 32 -27.50 40.05 33.19
CA GLN A 32 -27.99 38.90 33.94
C GLN A 32 -26.96 38.17 34.75
N THR A 33 -25.69 38.61 34.70
CA THR A 33 -24.61 38.01 35.49
C THR A 33 -24.89 38.25 36.98
N ARG A 34 -24.82 37.21 37.80
CA ARG A 34 -25.03 37.29 39.23
C ARG A 34 -23.88 37.95 39.93
N VAL A 35 -24.15 38.99 40.65
CA VAL A 35 -23.16 39.75 41.44
C VAL A 35 -23.63 39.85 42.89
N LYS A 36 -22.68 39.92 43.80
CA LYS A 36 -22.92 40.07 45.23
C LYS A 36 -21.94 41.09 45.79
N ALA A 37 -22.47 42.14 46.45
CA ALA A 37 -21.62 43.07 47.19
C ALA A 37 -21.06 42.37 48.43
N GLU A 38 -19.91 42.79 48.92
CA GLU A 38 -19.26 42.20 50.08
C GLU A 38 -20.12 42.30 51.35
N ASP A 39 -20.92 43.35 51.44
CA ASP A 39 -21.79 43.61 52.58
C ASP A 39 -23.23 43.06 52.38
N ALA A 40 -23.54 42.40 51.24
CA ALA A 40 -24.85 41.88 50.95
C ALA A 40 -24.92 40.36 51.20
N SER A 41 -26.08 39.86 51.66
CA SER A 41 -26.31 38.42 51.86
C SER A 41 -26.71 37.71 50.56
N ASP A 42 -27.29 38.41 49.61
CA ASP A 42 -27.96 37.81 48.46
C ASP A 42 -27.27 38.10 47.14
N TRP A 43 -27.36 37.14 46.22
CA TRP A 43 -26.92 37.29 44.87
C TRP A 43 -28.00 37.96 44.01
N ARG A 44 -27.66 39.08 43.35
CA ARG A 44 -28.54 39.83 42.45
C ARG A 44 -28.02 39.88 41.03
N ASN A 45 -28.84 40.14 40.07
CA ASN A 45 -28.38 40.37 38.70
C ASN A 45 -27.64 41.71 38.61
N ALA A 46 -26.64 41.78 37.74
CA ALA A 46 -25.84 43.02 37.55
C ALA A 46 -26.69 44.23 37.16
N SER A 47 -27.83 44.03 36.47
CA SER A 47 -28.79 45.06 36.15
C SER A 47 -29.62 45.59 37.32
N GLU A 48 -29.70 44.85 38.43
CA GLU A 48 -30.48 45.19 39.63
C GLU A 48 -29.67 45.99 40.67
N VAL A 49 -28.35 46.06 40.49
CA VAL A 49 -27.46 46.84 41.33
C VAL A 49 -27.20 48.20 40.69
N PRO A 50 -27.69 49.31 41.23
CA PRO A 50 -27.68 50.62 40.57
C PRO A 50 -26.30 51.08 40.10
N GLU A 51 -25.26 50.80 40.92
CA GLU A 51 -23.85 51.16 40.63
C GLU A 51 -23.28 50.41 39.46
N ILE A 52 -23.70 49.16 39.25
CA ILE A 52 -23.26 48.28 38.17
C ILE A 52 -24.13 48.49 36.93
N ALA A 53 -25.44 48.70 37.13
CA ALA A 53 -26.38 49.02 36.05
C ALA A 53 -25.96 50.24 35.24
N ALA A 54 -25.39 51.26 35.91
CA ALA A 54 -24.88 52.47 35.29
C ALA A 54 -23.63 52.24 34.39
N LEU A 55 -22.98 51.09 34.53
CA LEU A 55 -21.80 50.73 33.70
C LEU A 55 -22.19 50.10 32.36
N PHE A 56 -23.42 49.66 32.19
CA PHE A 56 -23.90 49.16 30.90
C PHE A 56 -24.28 50.34 30.00
N PRO A 57 -23.94 50.30 28.70
CA PRO A 57 -24.33 51.36 27.77
C PRO A 57 -25.84 51.45 27.72
N ALA A 58 -26.39 52.64 27.91
CA ALA A 58 -27.83 52.92 27.92
C ALA A 58 -28.43 52.52 26.56
N THR A 59 -29.26 51.49 26.58
CA THR A 59 -30.05 51.12 25.40
C THR A 59 -31.15 52.22 25.25
N LYS A 60 -30.94 53.12 24.26
CA LYS A 60 -31.92 54.15 23.91
C LYS A 60 -33.26 53.52 23.58
N GLY A 61 -34.26 53.87 24.36
CA GLY A 61 -35.65 54.04 24.04
C GLY A 61 -36.35 52.83 23.41
N MET A 62 -37.04 52.05 24.21
CA MET A 62 -38.27 51.37 23.74
C MET A 62 -39.46 51.97 24.35
N THR A 63 -40.17 52.73 23.50
CA THR A 63 -41.53 53.29 23.71
C THR A 63 -42.47 52.16 24.07
N THR A 64 -43.24 52.37 25.14
CA THR A 64 -44.36 51.51 25.58
C THR A 64 -45.48 51.55 24.56
N THR A 65 -45.63 50.55 23.71
CA THR A 65 -46.84 50.21 22.99
C THR A 65 -47.60 49.14 23.76
N PRO A 66 -48.97 49.14 23.74
CA PRO A 66 -49.76 48.23 24.54
C PRO A 66 -49.58 46.80 24.14
N VAL A 67 -49.38 45.94 25.15
CA VAL A 67 -49.19 44.49 25.04
C VAL A 67 -50.43 43.84 24.45
N VAL A 68 -50.39 43.50 23.18
CA VAL A 68 -51.21 42.44 22.60
C VAL A 68 -50.56 41.13 23.06
N PRO A 69 -51.32 40.16 23.64
CA PRO A 69 -50.68 38.87 24.01
C PRO A 69 -50.05 38.21 22.78
N PRO A 70 -48.82 37.79 22.87
CA PRO A 70 -48.18 37.16 21.72
C PRO A 70 -48.94 35.87 21.42
N LEU A 71 -49.50 35.78 20.21
CA LEU A 71 -49.74 34.50 19.57
C LEU A 71 -48.46 33.70 19.73
N LEU A 72 -48.58 32.49 20.31
CA LEU A 72 -47.45 31.54 20.38
C LEU A 72 -46.76 31.48 19.01
N SER A 73 -45.71 32.26 18.87
CA SER A 73 -44.78 32.07 17.77
C SER A 73 -44.20 30.68 17.95
N ALA A 74 -44.49 29.77 17.06
CA ALA A 74 -43.85 28.47 17.01
C ALA A 74 -42.33 28.69 17.14
N PRO A 75 -41.62 27.94 17.98
CA PRO A 75 -40.17 28.10 18.13
C PRO A 75 -39.55 28.05 16.76
N ALA A 76 -38.74 29.05 16.42
CA ALA A 76 -37.99 29.06 15.17
C ALA A 76 -37.30 27.71 15.02
N PRO A 77 -37.38 27.04 13.86
CA PRO A 77 -36.84 25.71 13.70
C PRO A 77 -35.36 25.75 14.07
N SER A 78 -35.02 25.14 15.21
CA SER A 78 -33.61 25.00 15.64
C SER A 78 -32.87 24.35 14.51
N ALA A 79 -31.77 24.97 14.02
CA ALA A 79 -30.99 24.47 12.93
C ALA A 79 -30.51 23.04 13.27
N GLN A 80 -31.15 22.04 12.70
CA GLN A 80 -30.88 20.64 12.97
C GLN A 80 -29.45 20.31 12.59
N ARG A 81 -28.71 19.64 13.47
CA ARG A 81 -27.34 19.21 13.21
C ARG A 81 -27.34 18.05 12.21
N LYS A 82 -26.99 18.33 10.96
CA LYS A 82 -26.93 17.33 9.85
C LYS A 82 -25.52 16.83 9.54
N GLY A 83 -24.50 17.34 10.24
CA GLY A 83 -23.08 17.12 9.88
C GLY A 83 -22.68 15.64 9.73
N MET A 84 -23.08 14.75 10.66
CA MET A 84 -22.76 13.33 10.59
C MET A 84 -23.48 12.61 9.44
N ALA A 85 -24.71 13.03 9.12
CA ALA A 85 -25.47 12.47 8.01
C ALA A 85 -24.84 12.85 6.65
N VAL A 86 -24.41 14.10 6.52
CA VAL A 86 -23.71 14.61 5.33
C VAL A 86 -22.34 13.94 5.19
N LEU A 87 -21.60 13.78 6.28
CA LEU A 87 -20.30 13.09 6.28
C LEU A 87 -20.44 11.62 5.82
N SER A 88 -21.44 10.90 6.32
CA SER A 88 -21.76 9.55 5.89
C SER A 88 -22.03 9.46 4.37
N PHE A 89 -22.80 10.41 3.85
CA PHE A 89 -23.13 10.49 2.42
C PHE A 89 -21.88 10.76 1.57
N ILE A 90 -21.05 11.74 1.96
CA ILE A 90 -19.79 12.06 1.26
C ILE A 90 -18.84 10.88 1.27
N LEU A 91 -18.65 10.20 2.41
CA LEU A 91 -17.82 9.01 2.52
C LEU A 91 -18.36 7.85 1.66
N GLY A 92 -19.68 7.66 1.62
CA GLY A 92 -20.30 6.66 0.77
C GLY A 92 -20.10 6.94 -0.73
N LEU A 93 -20.18 8.20 -1.13
CA LEU A 93 -19.95 8.61 -2.53
C LEU A 93 -18.47 8.49 -2.92
N SER A 94 -17.57 8.93 -2.04
CA SER A 94 -16.12 8.85 -2.28
C SER A 94 -15.61 7.40 -2.36
N SER A 95 -16.26 6.45 -1.66
CA SER A 95 -15.90 5.04 -1.72
C SER A 95 -16.11 4.44 -3.11
N PHE A 96 -17.08 4.94 -3.85
CA PHE A 96 -17.39 4.49 -5.19
C PHE A 96 -16.38 5.00 -6.24
N VAL A 97 -15.94 6.28 -6.07
CA VAL A 97 -15.02 6.94 -7.02
C VAL A 97 -13.56 6.45 -6.87
N LEU A 98 -13.13 6.20 -5.64
CA LEU A 98 -11.72 5.91 -5.33
C LEU A 98 -11.35 4.42 -5.32
N CYS A 99 -12.30 3.50 -5.59
CA CYS A 99 -12.12 2.05 -5.45
C CYS A 99 -11.56 1.60 -4.07
N LEU A 100 -11.53 2.50 -3.09
CA LEU A 100 -11.08 2.25 -1.71
C LEU A 100 -12.28 1.89 -0.80
N SER A 101 -13.21 1.11 -1.32
CA SER A 101 -14.51 0.84 -0.71
C SER A 101 -14.42 0.26 0.72
N ALA A 102 -13.38 -0.51 1.04
CA ALA A 102 -13.20 -1.02 2.40
C ALA A 102 -12.79 0.08 3.39
N VAL A 103 -11.92 1.02 2.98
CA VAL A 103 -11.40 2.09 3.84
C VAL A 103 -12.45 3.17 4.09
N THR A 104 -13.27 3.51 3.09
CA THR A 104 -14.26 4.59 3.19
C THR A 104 -15.68 4.08 3.40
N GLY A 105 -16.03 2.89 2.91
CA GLY A 105 -17.34 2.28 3.04
C GLY A 105 -17.66 1.84 4.46
N ILE A 106 -16.71 1.26 5.20
CA ILE A 106 -16.93 0.88 6.61
C ILE A 106 -17.21 2.10 7.49
N PRO A 107 -16.40 3.18 7.47
CA PRO A 107 -16.75 4.40 8.18
C PRO A 107 -18.09 5.01 7.76
N ALA A 108 -18.44 4.97 6.46
CA ALA A 108 -19.73 5.46 5.97
C ALA A 108 -20.90 4.72 6.62
N ILE A 109 -20.82 3.40 6.73
CA ILE A 109 -21.85 2.57 7.40
C ILE A 109 -21.93 2.90 8.89
N ILE A 110 -20.79 3.00 9.58
CA ILE A 110 -20.75 3.31 11.03
C ILE A 110 -21.39 4.69 11.29
N PHE A 111 -20.95 5.73 10.58
CA PHE A 111 -21.51 7.07 10.73
C PHE A 111 -22.98 7.15 10.30
N GLY A 112 -23.37 6.41 9.28
CA GLY A 112 -24.74 6.29 8.82
C GLY A 112 -25.66 5.70 9.90
N HIS A 113 -25.27 4.62 10.55
CA HIS A 113 -26.01 4.02 11.66
C HIS A 113 -26.10 4.94 12.88
N ILE A 114 -25.01 5.62 13.24
CA ILE A 114 -24.99 6.58 14.35
C ILE A 114 -25.89 7.77 14.02
N ALA A 115 -25.80 8.32 12.82
CA ALA A 115 -26.64 9.45 12.40
C ALA A 115 -28.13 9.09 12.40
N ARG A 116 -28.48 7.93 11.86
CA ARG A 116 -29.87 7.40 11.85
C ARG A 116 -30.41 7.17 13.26
N SER A 117 -29.60 6.59 14.16
CA SER A 117 -30.00 6.36 15.55
C SER A 117 -30.25 7.67 16.30
N ARG A 118 -29.36 8.67 16.13
CA ARG A 118 -29.50 10.00 16.75
C ARG A 118 -30.72 10.77 16.22
N ALA A 119 -30.93 10.72 14.90
CA ALA A 119 -32.09 11.39 14.28
C ALA A 119 -33.43 10.76 14.68
N LYS A 120 -33.48 9.45 14.96
CA LYS A 120 -34.68 8.77 15.50
C LYS A 120 -34.94 9.09 16.97
N ARG A 121 -33.88 9.22 17.79
CA ARG A 121 -34.01 9.47 19.24
C ARG A 121 -34.33 10.92 19.56
N LEU A 122 -33.80 11.89 18.80
CA LEU A 122 -33.91 13.33 19.03
C LEU A 122 -34.17 14.05 17.69
N PRO A 123 -35.36 13.90 17.10
CA PRO A 123 -35.68 14.45 15.78
C PRO A 123 -35.65 15.97 15.72
N GLU A 124 -35.92 16.66 16.84
CA GLU A 124 -35.86 18.12 16.93
C GLU A 124 -34.42 18.67 16.83
N ARG A 125 -33.44 17.88 17.28
CA ARG A 125 -32.03 18.32 17.36
C ARG A 125 -31.19 17.81 16.20
N TYR A 126 -31.52 16.64 15.66
CA TYR A 126 -30.74 15.95 14.59
C TYR A 126 -31.68 15.71 13.40
N GLY A 127 -31.29 16.25 12.24
CA GLY A 127 -31.96 16.04 10.97
C GLY A 127 -31.12 15.29 9.96
N GLY A 128 -31.67 15.04 8.77
CA GLY A 128 -30.92 14.44 7.66
C GLY A 128 -31.02 12.92 7.58
N ILE A 129 -32.11 12.31 8.04
CA ILE A 129 -32.36 10.86 7.93
C ILE A 129 -32.19 10.37 6.49
N GLY A 130 -32.61 11.16 5.49
CA GLY A 130 -32.44 10.83 4.07
C GLY A 130 -30.98 10.66 3.67
N PHE A 131 -30.10 11.58 4.08
CA PHE A 131 -28.66 11.49 3.81
C PHE A 131 -28.02 10.33 4.57
N ALA A 132 -28.43 10.04 5.80
CA ALA A 132 -27.94 8.90 6.56
C ALA A 132 -28.32 7.56 5.90
N ASN A 133 -29.57 7.44 5.42
CA ASN A 133 -30.01 6.25 4.70
C ASN A 133 -29.30 6.10 3.34
N ALA A 134 -29.14 7.19 2.59
CA ALA A 134 -28.40 7.18 1.33
C ALA A 134 -26.93 6.77 1.55
N GLY A 135 -26.26 7.30 2.58
CA GLY A 135 -24.90 6.90 2.94
C GLY A 135 -24.78 5.42 3.33
N LEU A 136 -25.76 4.88 4.05
CA LEU A 136 -25.84 3.46 4.38
C LEU A 136 -25.99 2.58 3.13
N VAL A 137 -26.93 2.91 2.25
CA VAL A 137 -27.15 2.16 1.01
C VAL A 137 -25.89 2.18 0.14
N LEU A 138 -25.31 3.37 -0.07
CA LEU A 138 -24.06 3.50 -0.83
C LEU A 138 -22.90 2.72 -0.18
N GLY A 139 -22.79 2.74 1.14
CA GLY A 139 -21.78 1.98 1.88
C GLY A 139 -21.91 0.46 1.67
N TYR A 140 -23.11 -0.08 1.78
CA TYR A 140 -23.34 -1.52 1.54
C TYR A 140 -23.15 -1.91 0.08
N VAL A 141 -23.68 -1.11 -0.86
CA VAL A 141 -23.52 -1.33 -2.30
C VAL A 141 -22.03 -1.30 -2.69
N SER A 142 -21.25 -0.37 -2.14
CA SER A 142 -19.82 -0.27 -2.44
C SER A 142 -19.03 -1.48 -1.94
N ILE A 143 -19.37 -2.02 -0.77
CA ILE A 143 -18.74 -3.24 -0.25
C ILE A 143 -19.09 -4.45 -1.14
N LEU A 144 -20.37 -4.62 -1.49
CA LEU A 144 -20.79 -5.70 -2.38
C LEU A 144 -20.10 -5.60 -3.74
N PHE A 145 -20.08 -4.40 -4.33
CA PHE A 145 -19.38 -4.14 -5.59
C PHE A 145 -17.89 -4.46 -5.50
N SER A 146 -17.24 -4.07 -4.40
CA SER A 146 -15.83 -4.38 -4.16
C SER A 146 -15.56 -5.88 -4.07
N MET A 147 -16.42 -6.64 -3.42
CA MET A 147 -16.29 -8.10 -3.38
C MET A 147 -16.39 -8.74 -4.77
N VAL A 148 -17.31 -8.24 -5.61
CA VAL A 148 -17.45 -8.72 -6.99
C VAL A 148 -16.20 -8.37 -7.81
N VAL A 149 -15.73 -7.11 -7.72
CA VAL A 149 -14.50 -6.66 -8.42
C VAL A 149 -13.29 -7.46 -7.97
N LEU A 150 -13.12 -7.70 -6.67
CA LEU A 150 -12.03 -8.51 -6.14
C LEU A 150 -12.09 -9.95 -6.63
N ALA A 151 -13.28 -10.56 -6.66
CA ALA A 151 -13.49 -11.91 -7.18
C ALA A 151 -13.11 -12.04 -8.67
N LEU A 152 -13.34 -10.98 -9.46
CA LEU A 152 -12.96 -10.93 -10.88
C LEU A 152 -11.46 -10.64 -11.08
N LEU A 153 -10.86 -9.82 -10.20
CA LEU A 153 -9.45 -9.45 -10.28
C LEU A 153 -8.51 -10.56 -9.81
N LEU A 154 -8.89 -11.37 -8.81
CA LEU A 154 -8.05 -12.45 -8.28
C LEU A 154 -7.55 -13.42 -9.37
N PRO A 155 -8.39 -13.94 -10.28
CA PRO A 155 -7.91 -14.83 -11.35
C PRO A 155 -7.04 -14.09 -12.37
N ALA A 156 -7.28 -12.81 -12.62
CA ALA A 156 -6.44 -12.00 -13.52
C ALA A 156 -5.05 -11.78 -12.93
N ILE A 157 -4.97 -11.41 -11.65
CA ILE A 157 -3.71 -11.23 -10.92
C ILE A 157 -2.93 -12.55 -10.85
N SER A 158 -3.60 -13.68 -10.59
CA SER A 158 -2.97 -15.00 -10.55
C SER A 158 -2.36 -15.40 -11.90
N LYS A 159 -3.05 -15.12 -13.01
CA LYS A 159 -2.53 -15.36 -14.36
C LYS A 159 -1.34 -14.43 -14.66
N ALA A 160 -1.45 -13.15 -14.33
CA ALA A 160 -0.36 -12.18 -14.52
C ALA A 160 0.88 -12.58 -13.70
N LYS A 161 0.72 -13.00 -12.44
CA LYS A 161 1.79 -13.47 -11.58
C LYS A 161 2.50 -14.68 -12.19
N ARG A 162 1.77 -15.72 -12.60
CA ARG A 162 2.33 -16.90 -13.26
C ARG A 162 3.11 -16.54 -14.55
N GLY A 163 2.54 -15.64 -15.36
CA GLY A 163 3.22 -15.16 -16.56
C GLY A 163 4.53 -14.43 -16.26
N ALA A 164 4.53 -13.60 -15.21
CA ALA A 164 5.72 -12.88 -14.77
C ALA A 164 6.79 -13.83 -14.19
N GLU A 165 6.40 -14.85 -13.41
CA GLU A 165 7.29 -15.89 -12.88
C GLU A 165 7.95 -16.68 -14.01
N GLN A 166 7.17 -17.20 -14.97
CA GLN A 166 7.69 -17.93 -16.14
C GLN A 166 8.64 -17.08 -16.98
N PHE A 167 8.30 -15.79 -17.16
CA PHE A 167 9.20 -14.87 -17.86
C PHE A 167 10.51 -14.65 -17.09
N GLY A 168 10.42 -14.48 -15.77
CA GLY A 168 11.57 -14.33 -14.88
C GLY A 168 12.50 -15.55 -14.91
N GLU A 169 11.95 -16.75 -14.78
CA GLU A 169 12.69 -18.02 -14.81
C GLU A 169 13.39 -18.24 -16.14
N ARG A 170 12.68 -17.95 -17.25
CA ARG A 170 13.27 -18.02 -18.59
C ARG A 170 14.41 -17.02 -18.80
N THR A 171 14.26 -15.80 -18.28
CA THR A 171 15.29 -14.76 -18.34
C THR A 171 16.49 -15.14 -17.49
N SER A 172 16.26 -15.67 -16.29
CA SER A 172 17.32 -16.17 -15.41
C SER A 172 18.07 -17.35 -16.04
N CYS A 173 17.35 -18.28 -16.67
CA CYS A 173 17.97 -19.37 -17.45
C CYS A 173 18.89 -18.83 -18.55
N GLN A 174 18.46 -17.82 -19.32
CA GLN A 174 19.31 -17.21 -20.34
C GLN A 174 20.54 -16.53 -19.76
N ASN A 175 20.40 -15.89 -18.60
CA ASN A 175 21.53 -15.27 -17.91
C ASN A 175 22.52 -16.31 -17.38
N ASN A 176 22.05 -17.45 -16.83
CA ASN A 176 22.90 -18.55 -16.43
C ASN A 176 23.69 -19.09 -17.65
N MET A 177 23.02 -19.33 -18.76
CA MET A 177 23.66 -19.80 -19.98
C MET A 177 24.69 -18.80 -20.52
N ARG A 178 24.43 -17.47 -20.47
CA ARG A 178 25.44 -16.46 -20.86
C ARG A 178 26.65 -16.49 -19.95
N GLN A 179 26.49 -16.67 -18.65
CA GLN A 179 27.60 -16.80 -17.71
C GLN A 179 28.39 -18.06 -17.97
N ILE A 180 27.74 -19.18 -18.29
CA ILE A 180 28.41 -20.42 -18.74
C ILE A 180 29.22 -20.16 -20.01
N GLY A 181 28.63 -19.49 -21.01
CA GLY A 181 29.34 -19.16 -22.24
C GLY A 181 30.56 -18.26 -22.01
N LEU A 182 30.42 -17.29 -21.09
CA LEU A 182 31.51 -16.42 -20.69
C LEU A 182 32.62 -17.20 -20.01
N ALA A 183 32.29 -18.14 -19.10
CA ALA A 183 33.27 -18.98 -18.42
C ALA A 183 34.08 -19.82 -19.42
N PHE A 184 33.43 -20.47 -20.40
CA PHE A 184 34.11 -21.18 -21.47
C PHE A 184 35.03 -20.25 -22.27
N LYS A 185 34.61 -19.05 -22.58
CA LYS A 185 35.43 -18.08 -23.33
C LYS A 185 36.65 -17.60 -22.53
N VAL A 186 36.44 -17.28 -21.25
CA VAL A 186 37.52 -16.82 -20.36
C VAL A 186 38.59 -17.92 -20.27
N TRP A 187 38.18 -19.18 -20.06
CA TRP A 187 39.11 -20.34 -20.05
C TRP A 187 39.84 -20.48 -21.38
N ALA A 188 39.15 -20.33 -22.54
CA ALA A 188 39.72 -20.46 -23.86
C ALA A 188 40.79 -19.41 -24.14
N LEU A 189 40.69 -18.17 -23.59
CA LEU A 189 41.72 -17.13 -23.74
C LEU A 189 43.12 -17.58 -23.25
N GLU A 190 43.15 -18.45 -22.23
CA GLU A 190 44.39 -18.99 -21.69
C GLU A 190 44.87 -20.24 -22.43
N HIS A 191 44.03 -20.79 -23.37
CA HIS A 191 44.26 -22.08 -24.03
C HIS A 191 44.17 -21.99 -25.56
N ASN A 192 44.74 -20.92 -26.16
CA ASN A 192 44.76 -20.66 -27.59
C ASN A 192 43.39 -20.65 -28.26
N ASP A 193 42.44 -19.99 -27.63
CA ASP A 193 41.04 -19.82 -28.05
C ASP A 193 40.26 -21.14 -28.22
N ARG A 194 40.72 -22.24 -27.59
CA ARG A 194 40.07 -23.55 -27.62
C ARG A 194 39.27 -23.81 -26.36
N PHE A 195 38.14 -24.45 -26.54
CA PHE A 195 37.33 -24.89 -25.39
C PHE A 195 37.93 -26.13 -24.72
N PRO A 196 37.66 -26.41 -23.43
CA PRO A 196 38.28 -27.49 -22.66
C PRO A 196 38.23 -28.85 -23.34
N PHE A 197 37.12 -29.18 -23.99
CA PHE A 197 36.92 -30.45 -24.68
C PHE A 197 37.66 -30.56 -26.04
N ASN A 198 38.36 -29.51 -26.47
CA ASN A 198 39.26 -29.49 -27.63
C ASN A 198 40.73 -29.38 -27.22
N VAL A 199 41.02 -29.44 -25.90
CA VAL A 199 42.37 -29.43 -25.33
C VAL A 199 42.60 -30.74 -24.57
N SER A 200 43.76 -31.34 -24.72
CA SER A 200 44.14 -32.59 -24.03
C SER A 200 44.13 -32.43 -22.52
N THR A 201 43.76 -33.48 -21.80
CA THR A 201 43.83 -33.53 -20.32
C THR A 201 45.25 -33.30 -19.80
N ASN A 202 46.29 -33.68 -20.56
CA ASN A 202 47.69 -33.38 -20.25
C ASN A 202 48.02 -31.89 -20.25
N SER A 203 47.18 -31.08 -20.92
CA SER A 203 47.30 -29.61 -21.03
C SER A 203 46.20 -28.89 -20.27
N GLY A 204 45.55 -29.56 -19.31
CA GLY A 204 44.50 -28.98 -18.47
C GLY A 204 43.09 -29.03 -19.08
N GLY A 205 42.92 -29.58 -20.28
CA GLY A 205 41.62 -29.73 -20.92
C GLY A 205 40.88 -31.01 -20.58
N THR A 206 39.94 -31.41 -21.44
CA THR A 206 39.05 -32.56 -21.21
C THR A 206 38.76 -33.36 -22.48
N LEU A 207 39.60 -33.25 -23.50
CA LEU A 207 39.39 -33.88 -24.82
C LEU A 207 39.16 -35.39 -24.71
N GLU A 208 39.97 -36.08 -23.90
CA GLU A 208 39.90 -37.53 -23.72
C GLU A 208 38.71 -37.97 -22.87
N LEU A 209 38.01 -37.03 -22.24
CA LEU A 209 36.83 -37.27 -21.41
C LEU A 209 35.51 -37.06 -22.18
N CYS A 210 35.59 -36.65 -23.45
CA CYS A 210 34.39 -36.46 -24.27
C CYS A 210 33.67 -37.78 -24.49
N ALA A 211 32.38 -37.79 -24.27
CA ALA A 211 31.49 -38.93 -24.43
C ALA A 211 30.20 -38.53 -25.18
N PRO A 212 30.30 -38.13 -26.46
CA PRO A 212 29.14 -37.66 -27.21
C PRO A 212 28.08 -38.75 -27.36
N GLY A 213 26.83 -38.41 -27.06
CA GLY A 213 25.69 -39.30 -27.22
C GLY A 213 25.12 -39.24 -28.64
N ASN A 214 24.20 -40.15 -28.94
CA ASN A 214 23.51 -40.20 -30.24
C ASN A 214 22.60 -38.99 -30.47
N ASP A 215 22.26 -38.26 -29.38
CA ASP A 215 21.51 -37.03 -29.39
C ASP A 215 22.34 -35.76 -29.67
N GLY A 216 23.66 -35.95 -29.86
CA GLY A 216 24.63 -34.89 -30.12
C GLY A 216 25.09 -34.13 -28.87
N PHE A 217 24.70 -34.57 -27.67
CA PHE A 217 25.15 -33.99 -26.41
C PHE A 217 26.14 -34.90 -25.69
N ASP A 218 27.00 -34.30 -24.90
CA ASP A 218 28.01 -35.02 -24.17
C ASP A 218 27.48 -35.58 -22.87
N LYS A 219 27.61 -36.88 -22.64
CA LYS A 219 27.16 -37.57 -21.42
C LYS A 219 28.03 -37.23 -20.21
N ASN A 220 29.26 -36.76 -20.45
CA ASN A 220 30.23 -36.40 -19.44
C ASN A 220 30.33 -34.85 -19.27
N ALA A 221 29.25 -34.13 -19.51
CA ALA A 221 29.22 -32.68 -19.39
C ALA A 221 29.78 -32.17 -18.06
N LEU A 222 29.66 -32.95 -16.98
CA LEU A 222 30.22 -32.63 -15.67
C LEU A 222 31.73 -32.35 -15.73
N ALA A 223 32.49 -33.19 -16.38
CA ALA A 223 33.95 -33.03 -16.47
C ALA A 223 34.33 -31.70 -17.13
N HIS A 224 33.59 -31.30 -18.15
CA HIS A 224 33.84 -30.07 -18.88
C HIS A 224 33.44 -28.81 -18.05
N PHE A 225 32.37 -28.88 -17.26
CA PHE A 225 31.99 -27.80 -16.35
C PHE A 225 32.92 -27.69 -15.14
N MET A 226 33.48 -28.81 -14.67
CA MET A 226 34.40 -28.79 -13.53
C MET A 226 35.71 -28.09 -13.86
N VAL A 227 36.21 -28.23 -15.08
CA VAL A 227 37.44 -27.54 -15.50
C VAL A 227 37.32 -26.04 -15.54
N ILE A 228 36.11 -25.53 -15.86
CA ILE A 228 35.81 -24.08 -15.86
C ILE A 228 35.14 -23.61 -14.55
N SER A 229 35.24 -24.37 -13.47
CA SER A 229 34.57 -24.06 -12.21
C SER A 229 35.00 -22.73 -11.57
N ASN A 230 36.28 -22.37 -11.77
CA ASN A 230 36.82 -21.09 -11.28
C ASN A 230 36.16 -19.90 -12.00
N GLU A 231 36.00 -20.00 -13.30
CA GLU A 231 35.38 -18.97 -14.17
C GLU A 231 33.86 -18.89 -13.95
N LEU A 232 33.23 -20.02 -13.60
CA LEU A 232 31.80 -20.05 -13.25
C LEU A 232 31.49 -19.40 -11.90
N GLY A 233 32.39 -19.58 -10.91
CA GLY A 233 32.26 -18.99 -9.58
C GLY A 233 31.20 -19.63 -8.68
N THR A 234 30.12 -20.18 -9.23
CA THR A 234 29.04 -20.81 -8.44
C THR A 234 28.35 -21.95 -9.20
N PRO A 235 28.10 -23.11 -8.54
CA PRO A 235 27.42 -24.23 -9.17
C PRO A 235 25.94 -23.97 -9.46
N ASN A 236 25.33 -22.93 -8.88
CA ASN A 236 23.93 -22.52 -9.14
C ASN A 236 23.69 -22.26 -10.65
N LEU A 237 24.71 -21.83 -11.37
CA LEU A 237 24.64 -21.55 -12.80
C LEU A 237 24.39 -22.80 -13.66
N LEU A 238 24.66 -24.00 -13.15
CA LEU A 238 24.49 -25.27 -13.87
C LEU A 238 23.04 -25.77 -13.86
N VAL A 239 22.15 -25.16 -13.07
CA VAL A 239 20.73 -25.56 -12.94
C VAL A 239 19.82 -24.49 -13.54
N CYS A 240 18.89 -24.93 -14.38
CA CYS A 240 17.85 -24.06 -14.86
C CYS A 240 16.85 -23.73 -13.71
N PRO A 241 16.49 -22.48 -13.46
CA PRO A 241 15.57 -22.11 -12.38
C PRO A 241 14.18 -22.80 -12.44
N ASP A 242 13.71 -23.14 -13.64
CA ASP A 242 12.43 -23.83 -13.88
C ASP A 242 12.58 -25.37 -13.88
N ASP A 243 13.78 -25.91 -13.58
CA ASP A 243 13.99 -27.35 -13.48
C ASP A 243 13.73 -27.85 -12.05
N SER A 244 12.47 -28.15 -11.76
CA SER A 244 12.06 -28.65 -10.44
C SER A 244 12.61 -30.04 -10.09
N SER A 245 13.14 -30.77 -11.08
CA SER A 245 13.71 -32.12 -10.90
C SER A 245 15.17 -32.10 -10.41
N LYS A 246 15.84 -30.97 -10.53
CA LYS A 246 17.25 -30.79 -10.18
C LYS A 246 17.47 -29.73 -9.12
N ARG A 247 18.51 -29.87 -8.36
CA ARG A 247 18.95 -28.91 -7.35
C ARG A 247 20.40 -28.55 -7.54
N ALA A 248 20.73 -27.29 -7.36
CA ALA A 248 22.12 -26.87 -7.37
C ALA A 248 22.89 -27.47 -6.20
N ALA A 249 24.13 -27.82 -6.42
CA ALA A 249 25.04 -28.22 -5.35
C ALA A 249 25.48 -27.01 -4.53
N SER A 250 25.90 -27.24 -3.29
CA SER A 250 26.39 -26.17 -2.39
C SER A 250 27.78 -25.68 -2.76
N SER A 251 28.61 -26.54 -3.33
CA SER A 251 29.96 -26.23 -3.80
C SER A 251 30.30 -27.05 -5.05
N PHE A 252 31.33 -26.67 -5.78
CA PHE A 252 31.77 -27.43 -6.96
C PHE A 252 32.29 -28.83 -6.58
N SER A 253 32.83 -29.03 -5.37
CA SER A 253 33.23 -30.36 -4.89
C SER A 253 32.08 -31.37 -4.80
N ASP A 254 30.86 -30.87 -4.64
CA ASP A 254 29.65 -31.69 -4.42
C ASP A 254 28.82 -31.85 -5.70
N VAL A 255 29.22 -31.22 -6.81
CA VAL A 255 28.49 -31.30 -8.07
C VAL A 255 28.50 -32.71 -8.64
N GLN A 256 27.34 -33.23 -8.94
CA GLN A 256 27.11 -34.51 -9.60
C GLN A 256 26.30 -34.28 -10.91
N PRO A 257 26.25 -35.25 -11.82
CA PRO A 257 25.49 -35.16 -13.06
C PRO A 257 23.99 -34.79 -12.81
N GLY A 258 23.46 -35.18 -11.65
CA GLY A 258 22.09 -34.79 -11.20
C GLY A 258 21.91 -33.32 -10.90
N ASN A 259 23.00 -32.57 -10.73
CA ASN A 259 22.96 -31.10 -10.46
C ASN A 259 23.15 -30.25 -11.72
N ILE A 260 23.07 -30.83 -12.91
CA ILE A 260 23.31 -30.15 -14.18
C ILE A 260 22.06 -30.28 -15.05
N THR A 261 21.43 -29.16 -15.42
CA THR A 261 20.28 -29.14 -16.36
C THR A 261 20.73 -29.00 -17.80
N TYR A 262 21.77 -28.20 -18.04
CA TYR A 262 22.17 -27.83 -19.40
C TYR A 262 22.88 -28.95 -20.09
N GLN A 263 22.48 -29.27 -21.31
CA GLN A 263 23.07 -30.25 -22.17
C GLN A 263 24.21 -29.59 -22.97
N LEU A 264 25.41 -30.08 -22.84
CA LEU A 264 26.62 -29.56 -23.50
C LEU A 264 26.89 -30.34 -24.79
N ARG A 265 27.26 -29.65 -25.86
CA ARG A 265 27.79 -30.23 -27.06
C ARG A 265 29.31 -30.14 -27.04
N THR A 266 29.95 -31.19 -27.49
CA THR A 266 31.40 -31.28 -27.66
C THR A 266 31.72 -31.72 -29.05
N GLY A 267 32.97 -31.45 -29.53
CA GLY A 267 33.43 -31.80 -30.86
C GLY A 267 34.31 -30.70 -31.44
N LYS A 268 35.06 -31.06 -32.48
CA LYS A 268 35.99 -30.12 -33.13
C LYS A 268 35.32 -28.89 -33.75
N ASP A 269 34.06 -29.05 -34.14
CA ASP A 269 33.29 -27.96 -34.76
C ASP A 269 32.71 -27.01 -33.68
N VAL A 270 32.66 -27.44 -32.42
CA VAL A 270 32.18 -26.66 -31.28
C VAL A 270 33.38 -25.97 -30.63
N ASP A 271 33.74 -24.80 -31.14
CA ASP A 271 34.87 -24.03 -30.64
C ASP A 271 34.64 -22.52 -30.80
N SER A 272 35.49 -21.69 -30.19
CA SER A 272 35.40 -20.24 -30.27
C SER A 272 35.58 -19.72 -31.70
N GLU A 273 36.27 -20.45 -32.57
CA GLU A 273 36.40 -20.15 -34.01
C GLU A 273 35.12 -20.32 -34.80
N ASN A 274 34.12 -21.06 -34.26
CA ASN A 274 32.82 -21.33 -34.90
C ASN A 274 31.67 -20.67 -34.13
N PRO A 275 31.54 -19.36 -34.17
CA PRO A 275 30.63 -18.60 -33.30
C PRO A 275 29.15 -18.97 -33.43
N GLN A 276 28.75 -19.57 -34.57
CA GLN A 276 27.35 -19.93 -34.86
C GLN A 276 26.99 -21.36 -34.40
N GLU A 277 27.99 -22.16 -33.97
CA GLU A 277 27.72 -23.49 -33.46
C GLU A 277 27.11 -23.44 -32.04
N VAL A 278 26.26 -24.42 -31.77
CA VAL A 278 25.57 -24.52 -30.48
C VAL A 278 26.51 -25.20 -29.47
N LEU A 279 26.84 -24.48 -28.41
CA LEU A 279 27.63 -24.96 -27.29
C LEU A 279 26.77 -25.70 -26.24
N ALA A 280 25.65 -25.15 -25.87
CA ALA A 280 24.77 -25.78 -24.88
C ALA A 280 23.28 -25.49 -25.14
N VAL A 281 22.44 -26.39 -24.64
CA VAL A 281 20.96 -26.27 -24.76
C VAL A 281 20.30 -26.43 -23.39
N CYS A 282 19.32 -25.61 -23.10
CA CYS A 282 18.43 -25.86 -21.98
C CYS A 282 17.24 -26.73 -22.42
N PRO A 283 17.08 -27.95 -21.92
CA PRO A 283 16.00 -28.86 -22.33
C PRO A 283 14.63 -28.36 -21.88
N ILE A 284 14.57 -27.51 -20.84
CA ILE A 284 13.31 -26.96 -20.28
C ILE A 284 12.76 -25.84 -21.16
N HIS A 285 13.58 -24.83 -21.46
CA HIS A 285 13.15 -23.64 -22.20
C HIS A 285 13.49 -23.69 -23.71
N GLY A 286 14.28 -24.65 -24.14
CA GLY A 286 14.81 -24.72 -25.51
C GLY A 286 15.83 -23.61 -25.84
N ASN A 287 16.27 -22.82 -24.84
CA ASN A 287 17.30 -21.80 -25.06
C ASN A 287 18.60 -22.44 -25.53
N LYS A 288 19.25 -21.80 -26.49
CA LYS A 288 20.51 -22.28 -27.08
C LYS A 288 21.60 -21.26 -26.79
N LEU A 289 22.68 -21.71 -26.17
CA LEU A 289 23.93 -20.98 -26.04
C LEU A 289 24.81 -21.32 -27.24
N PHE A 290 25.35 -20.32 -27.88
CA PHE A 290 26.28 -20.45 -29.03
C PHE A 290 27.72 -20.23 -28.58
N CYS A 291 28.67 -20.69 -29.40
CA CYS A 291 30.08 -20.53 -29.12
C CYS A 291 30.56 -19.08 -29.06
N ASP A 292 29.83 -18.15 -29.65
CA ASP A 292 30.07 -16.70 -29.49
C ASP A 292 29.67 -16.15 -28.09
N GLY A 293 29.08 -16.98 -27.22
CA GLY A 293 28.55 -16.61 -25.90
C GLY A 293 27.13 -16.01 -25.93
N ASN A 294 26.55 -15.85 -27.13
CA ASN A 294 25.17 -15.37 -27.26
C ASN A 294 24.14 -16.46 -26.93
N VAL A 295 23.04 -16.09 -26.32
CA VAL A 295 21.92 -16.98 -26.05
C VAL A 295 20.72 -16.58 -26.88
N ARG A 296 20.22 -17.49 -27.71
CA ARG A 296 18.99 -17.31 -28.50
C ARG A 296 17.84 -18.09 -27.86
N LYS A 297 16.66 -17.49 -27.93
CA LYS A 297 15.43 -18.12 -27.43
C LYS A 297 15.07 -19.30 -28.34
N GLY A 298 14.84 -20.45 -27.75
CA GLY A 298 14.28 -21.60 -28.41
C GLY A 298 12.79 -21.77 -28.13
N THR A 299 12.17 -22.74 -28.77
CA THR A 299 10.82 -23.21 -28.39
C THR A 299 10.97 -24.23 -27.27
N PRO A 300 10.16 -24.12 -26.19
CA PRO A 300 10.18 -25.14 -25.16
C PRO A 300 9.90 -26.53 -25.75
N SER A 301 10.66 -27.52 -25.29
CA SER A 301 10.32 -28.90 -25.58
C SER A 301 8.95 -29.18 -24.94
N ARG A 302 7.92 -29.37 -25.77
CA ARG A 302 6.61 -29.85 -25.25
C ARG A 302 6.82 -31.24 -24.69
N LYS A 303 6.74 -31.38 -23.38
CA LYS A 303 6.50 -32.70 -22.75
C LYS A 303 5.06 -33.08 -22.89
#